data_7df10b176d502278df87b9c73b3d3e25
#
_entry.id   7df10b176d502278df87b9c73b3d3e25
#
_cell.length_a   1.000
_cell.length_b   1.000
_cell.length_c   1.000
_cell.angle_alpha   90.00
_cell.angle_beta   90.00
_cell.angle_gamma   90.00
#
_symmetry.space_group_name_H-M   'P 1'
#
loop_
_entity.id
_entity.type
_entity.pdbx_description
1 polymer ?
#
loop_
_entity_poly.entity_id
_entity_poly.type
_entity_poly.pdbx_seq_one_letter_code
_entity_poly.pdbx_strand_id
1 'polypeptide(L)'
;AYLLKKEYEVRGFYLKLHNKEEKHNFYIEKCRQVAKKLDIEFSVIDLQEEFEKIVYRYFLESYQNARTPNPCAMCNPYIKFGLGLKMALDSACDFIASGHYARIKKVDGTNYIQEALDKSKDQSYFLFGISKEARDRLIFPLGDKLKSNIKKEAFSAMTWFGELDEYKDSQEICFVEKDYISTISKDIEVNKTGFIKDKNGNIIGEHKGYMHYTIGKRKGLNIQGSHSPSY
;
A
#
# COMPACT_ATOMS: atom_id res chain seq x y z
N ALA A 1 0.48 2.13 17.53
CA ALA A 1 0.93 1.68 18.86
C ALA A 1 0.54 2.67 19.97
N TYR A 2 0.99 3.94 19.92
CA TYR A 2 0.73 4.93 20.98
C TYR A 2 -0.76 5.03 21.40
N LEU A 3 -1.68 5.13 20.45
CA LEU A 3 -3.12 5.20 20.74
C LEU A 3 -3.66 3.91 21.37
N LEU A 4 -3.21 2.78 20.88
CA LEU A 4 -3.71 1.46 21.32
C LEU A 4 -3.17 1.05 22.70
N LYS A 5 -1.96 1.47 23.06
CA LYS A 5 -1.36 1.12 24.36
C LYS A 5 -2.18 1.62 25.58
N LYS A 6 -3.10 2.56 25.36
CA LYS A 6 -3.99 3.07 26.41
C LYS A 6 -5.07 2.06 26.83
N GLU A 7 -5.40 1.12 25.93
CA GLU A 7 -6.54 0.21 26.08
C GLU A 7 -6.15 -1.27 25.91
N TYR A 8 -5.01 -1.53 25.28
CA TYR A 8 -4.56 -2.87 24.89
C TYR A 8 -3.12 -3.14 25.33
N GLU A 9 -2.79 -4.39 25.56
CA GLU A 9 -1.42 -4.87 25.50
C GLU A 9 -0.99 -4.88 24.03
N VAL A 10 0.09 -4.16 23.69
CA VAL A 10 0.50 -3.93 22.31
C VAL A 10 1.86 -4.55 22.06
N ARG A 11 1.95 -5.35 21.00
CA ARG A 11 3.20 -5.83 20.40
C ARG A 11 3.35 -5.19 19.03
N GLY A 12 4.54 -4.70 18.72
CA GLY A 12 4.88 -4.15 17.42
C GLY A 12 5.52 -5.19 16.53
N PHE A 13 5.18 -5.19 15.24
CA PHE A 13 5.93 -5.97 14.27
C PHE A 13 6.11 -5.20 12.96
N TYR A 14 7.20 -5.50 12.27
CA TYR A 14 7.53 -4.97 10.97
C TYR A 14 7.51 -6.09 9.93
N LEU A 15 6.75 -5.90 8.86
CA LEU A 15 6.73 -6.85 7.74
C LEU A 15 7.81 -6.46 6.73
N LYS A 16 8.81 -7.31 6.57
CA LYS A 16 9.84 -7.18 5.56
C LYS A 16 9.32 -7.78 4.26
N LEU A 17 9.00 -6.92 3.26
CA LEU A 17 8.18 -7.31 2.11
C LEU A 17 8.92 -7.34 0.76
N HIS A 18 10.05 -6.67 0.62
CA HIS A 18 10.76 -6.56 -0.65
C HIS A 18 12.27 -6.64 -0.43
N ASN A 19 13.05 -6.83 -1.49
CA ASN A 19 14.48 -7.07 -1.44
C ASN A 19 15.37 -5.81 -1.23
N LYS A 20 14.83 -4.72 -0.69
CA LYS A 20 15.58 -3.48 -0.44
C LYS A 20 16.08 -3.41 1.00
N GLU A 21 17.16 -4.13 1.27
CA GLU A 21 17.73 -4.31 2.61
C GLU A 21 18.02 -3.00 3.34
N GLU A 22 18.67 -2.04 2.69
CA GLU A 22 19.02 -0.74 3.31
C GLU A 22 17.75 0.00 3.77
N LYS A 23 16.70 0.00 2.94
CA LYS A 23 15.42 0.62 3.28
C LYS A 23 14.77 -0.09 4.47
N HIS A 24 14.79 -1.43 4.49
CA HIS A 24 14.27 -2.19 5.61
C HIS A 24 15.05 -1.92 6.90
N ASN A 25 16.37 -1.97 6.86
CA ASN A 25 17.21 -1.74 8.02
C ASN A 25 16.96 -0.36 8.63
N PHE A 26 16.84 0.66 7.80
CA PHE A 26 16.49 2.01 8.24
C PHE A 26 15.16 2.09 8.98
N TYR A 27 14.09 1.50 8.41
CA TYR A 27 12.76 1.54 9.04
C TYR A 27 12.65 0.59 10.24
N ILE A 28 13.30 -0.57 10.22
CA ILE A 28 13.36 -1.49 11.35
C ILE A 28 14.00 -0.79 12.57
N GLU A 29 15.10 -0.08 12.36
CA GLU A 29 15.75 0.64 13.43
C GLU A 29 14.85 1.75 14.01
N LYS A 30 14.16 2.52 13.16
CA LYS A 30 13.15 3.48 13.62
C LYS A 30 12.02 2.82 14.41
N CYS A 31 11.52 1.68 13.96
CA CYS A 31 10.48 0.94 14.67
C CYS A 31 10.98 0.43 16.03
N ARG A 32 12.22 -0.05 16.13
CA ARG A 32 12.85 -0.45 17.41
C ARG A 32 12.94 0.71 18.40
N GLN A 33 13.35 1.89 17.93
CA GLN A 33 13.40 3.08 18.76
C GLN A 33 12.00 3.47 19.28
N VAL A 34 10.99 3.44 18.42
CA VAL A 34 9.59 3.68 18.82
C VAL A 34 9.13 2.64 19.84
N ALA A 35 9.38 1.36 19.60
CA ALA A 35 8.98 0.28 20.49
C ALA A 35 9.64 0.43 21.87
N LYS A 36 10.94 0.74 21.92
CA LYS A 36 11.68 1.01 23.16
C LYS A 36 11.07 2.19 23.93
N LYS A 37 10.75 3.30 23.24
CA LYS A 37 10.15 4.49 23.86
C LYS A 37 8.73 4.25 24.36
N LEU A 38 7.98 3.37 23.70
CA LEU A 38 6.63 2.99 24.11
C LEU A 38 6.64 1.80 25.09
N ASP A 39 7.79 1.23 25.40
CA ASP A 39 7.92 0.03 26.22
C ASP A 39 6.98 -1.09 25.74
N ILE A 40 7.18 -1.51 24.49
CA ILE A 40 6.45 -2.61 23.85
C ILE A 40 7.42 -3.59 23.18
N GLU A 41 7.05 -4.86 23.13
CA GLU A 41 7.78 -5.85 22.33
C GLU A 41 7.76 -5.50 20.85
N PHE A 42 8.85 -5.83 20.15
CA PHE A 42 8.98 -5.60 18.71
C PHE A 42 9.67 -6.77 18.02
N SER A 43 9.09 -7.21 16.93
CA SER A 43 9.64 -8.27 16.07
C SER A 43 9.64 -7.88 14.60
N VAL A 44 10.49 -8.56 13.83
CA VAL A 44 10.54 -8.45 12.37
C VAL A 44 10.07 -9.77 11.78
N ILE A 45 9.12 -9.69 10.87
CA ILE A 45 8.57 -10.83 10.16
C ILE A 45 9.02 -10.73 8.70
N ASP A 46 9.80 -11.69 8.24
CA ASP A 46 10.24 -11.75 6.86
C ASP A 46 9.19 -12.46 6.01
N LEU A 47 8.60 -11.73 5.06
CA LEU A 47 7.61 -12.20 4.09
C LEU A 47 8.03 -11.82 2.66
N GLN A 48 9.34 -11.69 2.41
CA GLN A 48 9.87 -11.27 1.11
C GLN A 48 9.51 -12.28 0.01
N GLU A 49 9.62 -13.56 0.30
CA GLU A 49 9.32 -14.62 -0.67
C GLU A 49 7.82 -14.66 -1.04
N GLU A 50 6.95 -14.54 -0.04
CA GLU A 50 5.50 -14.51 -0.25
C GLU A 50 5.07 -13.25 -0.99
N PHE A 51 5.68 -12.12 -0.63
CA PHE A 51 5.42 -10.85 -1.31
C PHE A 51 5.83 -10.91 -2.78
N GLU A 52 7.00 -11.47 -3.08
CA GLU A 52 7.48 -11.67 -4.45
C GLU A 52 6.50 -12.53 -5.25
N LYS A 53 6.08 -13.67 -4.71
CA LYS A 53 5.19 -14.62 -5.38
C LYS A 53 3.77 -14.07 -5.59
N ILE A 54 3.23 -13.34 -4.61
CA ILE A 54 1.81 -12.95 -4.61
C ILE A 54 1.61 -11.55 -5.18
N VAL A 55 2.46 -10.59 -4.80
CA VAL A 55 2.25 -9.18 -5.10
C VAL A 55 3.10 -8.71 -6.26
N TYR A 56 4.41 -8.98 -6.22
CA TYR A 56 5.31 -8.48 -7.24
C TYR A 56 5.11 -9.20 -8.58
N ARG A 57 4.94 -10.52 -8.58
CA ARG A 57 4.61 -11.28 -9.79
C ARG A 57 3.28 -10.82 -10.40
N TYR A 58 2.23 -10.65 -9.60
CA TYR A 58 0.97 -10.08 -10.07
C TYR A 58 1.17 -8.69 -10.71
N PHE A 59 2.04 -7.87 -10.13
CA PHE A 59 2.37 -6.55 -10.66
C PHE A 59 3.01 -6.63 -12.05
N LEU A 60 4.00 -7.49 -12.24
CA LEU A 60 4.66 -7.74 -13.52
C LEU A 60 3.70 -8.30 -14.58
N GLU A 61 2.99 -9.38 -14.24
CA GLU A 61 2.05 -10.05 -15.13
C GLU A 61 0.90 -9.13 -15.57
N SER A 62 0.45 -8.24 -14.70
CA SER A 62 -0.58 -7.27 -15.06
C SER A 62 -0.10 -6.33 -16.18
N TYR A 63 1.09 -5.78 -16.06
CA TYR A 63 1.65 -4.92 -17.11
C TYR A 63 1.94 -5.69 -18.41
N GLN A 64 2.44 -6.92 -18.32
CA GLN A 64 2.63 -7.79 -19.49
C GLN A 64 1.32 -8.08 -20.22
N ASN A 65 0.20 -8.12 -19.50
CA ASN A 65 -1.14 -8.32 -20.06
C ASN A 65 -1.89 -6.99 -20.33
N ALA A 66 -1.15 -5.87 -20.46
CA ALA A 66 -1.70 -4.54 -20.72
C ALA A 66 -2.76 -4.08 -19.69
N ARG A 67 -2.64 -4.52 -18.45
CA ARG A 67 -3.52 -4.14 -17.33
C ARG A 67 -2.78 -3.24 -16.36
N THR A 68 -3.47 -2.28 -15.76
CA THR A 68 -2.91 -1.46 -14.68
C THR A 68 -3.14 -2.17 -13.34
N PRO A 69 -2.09 -2.65 -12.66
CA PRO A 69 -2.23 -3.36 -11.40
C PRO A 69 -2.59 -2.45 -10.24
N ASN A 70 -3.23 -3.04 -9.22
CA ASN A 70 -3.34 -2.45 -7.90
C ASN A 70 -2.66 -3.38 -6.87
N PRO A 71 -1.34 -3.27 -6.68
CA PRO A 71 -0.59 -4.17 -5.79
C PRO A 71 -1.01 -4.04 -4.32
N CYS A 72 -1.53 -2.89 -3.88
CA CYS A 72 -2.02 -2.72 -2.51
C CYS A 72 -3.29 -3.54 -2.26
N ALA A 73 -4.16 -3.68 -3.28
CA ALA A 73 -5.35 -4.52 -3.18
C ALA A 73 -5.03 -6.01 -3.14
N MET A 74 -3.83 -6.43 -3.56
CA MET A 74 -3.31 -7.79 -3.37
C MET A 74 -2.56 -7.93 -2.05
N CYS A 75 -1.71 -6.96 -1.70
CA CYS A 75 -0.90 -7.01 -0.49
C CYS A 75 -1.74 -7.02 0.79
N ASN A 76 -2.79 -6.20 0.85
CA ASN A 76 -3.60 -6.11 2.06
C ASN A 76 -4.28 -7.44 2.44
N PRO A 77 -5.07 -8.11 1.56
CA PRO A 77 -5.76 -9.35 1.94
C PRO A 77 -4.82 -10.54 2.11
N TYR A 78 -3.78 -10.67 1.31
CA TYR A 78 -2.97 -11.89 1.31
C TYR A 78 -1.75 -11.80 2.21
N ILE A 79 -1.08 -10.66 2.27
CA ILE A 79 0.15 -10.48 3.03
C ILE A 79 -0.15 -9.85 4.40
N LYS A 80 -0.60 -8.59 4.44
CA LYS A 80 -0.73 -7.86 5.71
C LYS A 80 -1.79 -8.46 6.63
N PHE A 81 -2.99 -8.68 6.10
CA PHE A 81 -4.15 -9.16 6.86
C PHE A 81 -4.48 -10.63 6.59
N GLY A 82 -3.70 -11.30 5.77
CA GLY A 82 -3.67 -12.74 5.62
C GLY A 82 -2.55 -13.34 6.47
N LEU A 83 -1.34 -13.41 5.92
CA LEU A 83 -0.17 -13.98 6.60
C LEU A 83 0.19 -13.23 7.88
N GLY A 84 0.18 -11.88 7.85
CA GLY A 84 0.47 -11.05 9.03
C GLY A 84 -0.53 -11.30 10.16
N LEU A 85 -1.83 -11.44 9.87
CA LEU A 85 -2.83 -11.82 10.87
C LEU A 85 -2.56 -13.21 11.43
N LYS A 86 -2.30 -14.20 10.57
CA LYS A 86 -1.97 -15.55 11.02
C LYS A 86 -0.81 -15.55 12.01
N MET A 87 0.28 -14.85 11.68
CA MET A 87 1.45 -14.76 12.57
C MET A 87 1.16 -14.02 13.88
N ALA A 88 0.27 -13.01 13.85
CA ALA A 88 -0.18 -12.35 15.08
C ALA A 88 -0.96 -13.32 15.98
N LEU A 89 -1.86 -14.12 15.41
CA LEU A 89 -2.62 -15.14 16.14
C LEU A 89 -1.71 -16.24 16.70
N ASP A 90 -0.74 -16.71 15.91
CA ASP A 90 0.27 -17.68 16.35
C ASP A 90 1.14 -17.14 17.50
N SER A 91 1.25 -15.81 17.61
CA SER A 91 1.93 -15.09 18.69
C SER A 91 0.99 -14.71 19.86
N ALA A 92 -0.17 -15.35 19.97
CA ALA A 92 -1.17 -15.12 21.01
C ALA A 92 -1.73 -13.68 21.05
N CYS A 93 -1.84 -13.02 19.88
CA CYS A 93 -2.54 -11.75 19.76
C CYS A 93 -3.99 -11.99 19.30
N ASP A 94 -4.96 -11.29 19.90
CA ASP A 94 -6.37 -11.40 19.53
C ASP A 94 -6.73 -10.57 18.30
N PHE A 95 -6.01 -9.47 18.08
CA PHE A 95 -6.27 -8.49 17.03
C PHE A 95 -5.00 -8.10 16.31
N ILE A 96 -5.17 -7.63 15.06
CA ILE A 96 -4.13 -6.94 14.31
C ILE A 96 -4.56 -5.50 14.05
N ALA A 97 -3.66 -4.56 14.25
CA ALA A 97 -3.91 -3.15 14.02
C ALA A 97 -2.99 -2.56 12.96
N SER A 98 -3.50 -1.62 12.21
CA SER A 98 -2.68 -0.89 11.23
C SER A 98 -3.06 0.59 11.12
N GLY A 99 -2.13 1.39 10.59
CA GLY A 99 -2.34 2.82 10.36
C GLY A 99 -3.17 3.17 9.13
N HIS A 100 -3.94 2.25 8.57
CA HIS A 100 -4.82 2.59 7.47
C HIS A 100 -5.94 3.54 7.92
N TYR A 101 -6.21 4.52 7.09
CA TYR A 101 -7.39 5.38 7.24
C TYR A 101 -8.59 4.64 6.65
N ALA A 102 -9.24 3.87 7.48
CA ALA A 102 -10.48 3.13 7.21
C ALA A 102 -11.18 2.85 8.55
N ARG A 103 -12.43 2.45 8.53
CA ARG A 103 -13.20 2.09 9.72
C ARG A 103 -13.76 0.68 9.61
N ILE A 104 -14.01 0.06 10.74
CA ILE A 104 -14.84 -1.14 10.83
C ILE A 104 -16.21 -0.72 11.36
N LYS A 105 -17.26 -1.04 10.61
CA LYS A 105 -18.66 -0.83 11.02
C LYS A 105 -19.37 -2.16 11.16
N LYS A 106 -19.97 -2.41 12.30
CA LYS A 106 -20.79 -3.59 12.54
C LYS A 106 -22.23 -3.30 12.13
N VAL A 107 -22.78 -4.12 11.24
CA VAL A 107 -24.16 -4.07 10.78
C VAL A 107 -24.72 -5.49 10.85
N ASP A 108 -25.81 -5.68 11.56
CA ASP A 108 -26.47 -6.99 11.74
C ASP A 108 -25.50 -8.12 12.12
N GLY A 109 -24.61 -7.81 13.08
CA GLY A 109 -23.62 -8.76 13.60
C GLY A 109 -22.38 -8.96 12.69
N THR A 110 -22.33 -8.37 11.50
CA THR A 110 -21.24 -8.51 10.53
C THR A 110 -20.39 -7.25 10.48
N ASN A 111 -19.07 -7.41 10.49
CA ASN A 111 -18.12 -6.32 10.33
C ASN A 111 -17.86 -6.01 8.86
N TYR A 112 -17.99 -4.73 8.50
CA TYR A 112 -17.75 -4.19 7.16
C TYR A 112 -16.65 -3.13 7.20
N ILE A 113 -15.88 -3.04 6.11
CA ILE A 113 -14.96 -1.92 5.89
C ILE A 113 -15.81 -0.71 5.49
N GLN A 114 -15.58 0.40 6.16
CA GLN A 114 -16.22 1.68 5.89
C GLN A 114 -15.14 2.73 5.62
N GLU A 115 -15.47 3.73 4.80
CA GLU A 115 -14.62 4.89 4.56
C GLU A 115 -14.21 5.60 5.86
N ALA A 116 -12.98 6.14 5.86
CA ALA A 116 -12.47 6.93 6.97
C ALA A 116 -13.26 8.24 7.18
N LEU A 117 -13.11 8.83 8.36
CA LEU A 117 -13.59 10.19 8.63
C LEU A 117 -12.89 11.21 7.72
N ASP A 118 -11.57 11.10 7.56
CA ASP A 118 -10.79 11.92 6.63
C ASP A 118 -10.90 11.36 5.22
N LYS A 119 -11.87 11.86 4.45
CA LYS A 119 -12.14 11.45 3.07
C LYS A 119 -10.95 11.67 2.14
N SER A 120 -10.10 12.68 2.41
CA SER A 120 -8.92 12.98 1.60
C SER A 120 -7.80 11.96 1.80
N LYS A 121 -7.89 11.12 2.83
CA LYS A 121 -6.90 10.10 3.21
C LYS A 121 -7.49 8.70 3.25
N ASP A 122 -8.75 8.54 2.85
CA ASP A 122 -9.44 7.25 2.85
C ASP A 122 -8.66 6.18 2.07
N GLN A 123 -8.52 5.02 2.68
CA GLN A 123 -7.82 3.86 2.13
C GLN A 123 -8.71 2.61 2.06
N SER A 124 -10.01 2.74 2.32
CA SER A 124 -10.96 1.63 2.33
C SER A 124 -11.00 0.88 1.00
N TYR A 125 -10.80 1.61 -0.12
CA TYR A 125 -10.71 1.03 -1.47
C TYR A 125 -9.65 -0.09 -1.58
N PHE A 126 -8.52 0.04 -0.88
CA PHE A 126 -7.45 -0.97 -0.94
C PHE A 126 -7.70 -2.19 -0.04
N LEU A 127 -8.81 -2.19 0.70
CA LEU A 127 -9.13 -3.19 1.73
C LEU A 127 -10.32 -4.09 1.33
N PHE A 128 -10.90 -3.91 0.15
CA PHE A 128 -12.12 -4.61 -0.28
C PHE A 128 -11.98 -6.15 -0.28
N GLY A 129 -10.79 -6.67 -0.53
CA GLY A 129 -10.51 -8.12 -0.59
C GLY A 129 -10.25 -8.79 0.76
N ILE A 130 -10.31 -8.06 1.88
CA ILE A 130 -10.04 -8.62 3.21
C ILE A 130 -11.11 -9.62 3.61
N SER A 131 -10.70 -10.81 4.09
CA SER A 131 -11.59 -11.88 4.54
C SER A 131 -12.49 -11.44 5.71
N LYS A 132 -13.60 -12.15 5.91
CA LYS A 132 -14.48 -11.92 7.08
C LYS A 132 -13.72 -12.12 8.38
N GLU A 133 -12.96 -13.19 8.50
CA GLU A 133 -12.14 -13.49 9.68
C GLU A 133 -11.18 -12.34 10.02
N ALA A 134 -10.48 -11.81 9.02
CA ALA A 134 -9.59 -10.68 9.21
C ALA A 134 -10.36 -9.43 9.65
N ARG A 135 -11.50 -9.11 9.02
CA ARG A 135 -12.34 -7.95 9.43
C ARG A 135 -12.80 -8.03 10.87
N ASP A 136 -13.07 -9.24 11.37
CA ASP A 136 -13.51 -9.44 12.76
C ASP A 136 -12.38 -9.23 13.79
N ARG A 137 -11.12 -9.18 13.33
CA ARG A 137 -9.91 -9.01 14.15
C ARG A 137 -9.08 -7.76 13.82
N LEU A 138 -9.62 -6.88 12.97
CA LEU A 138 -8.92 -5.65 12.56
C LEU A 138 -9.27 -4.46 13.44
N ILE A 139 -8.23 -3.68 13.77
CA ILE A 139 -8.37 -2.36 14.40
C ILE A 139 -7.70 -1.31 13.52
N PHE A 140 -8.44 -0.26 13.19
CA PHE A 140 -7.94 0.91 12.47
C PHE A 140 -8.00 2.15 13.36
N PRO A 141 -6.99 2.41 14.20
CA PRO A 141 -7.03 3.49 15.19
C PRO A 141 -7.05 4.89 14.58
N LEU A 142 -6.80 5.03 13.29
CA LEU A 142 -6.82 6.30 12.56
C LEU A 142 -8.13 6.53 11.79
N GLY A 143 -9.05 5.58 11.77
CA GLY A 143 -10.26 5.63 10.95
C GLY A 143 -11.20 6.80 11.28
N ASP A 144 -11.31 7.14 12.56
CA ASP A 144 -12.15 8.24 13.06
C ASP A 144 -11.34 9.52 13.36
N LYS A 145 -10.21 9.70 12.70
CA LYS A 145 -9.29 10.83 12.93
C LYS A 145 -9.00 11.60 11.65
N LEU A 146 -8.89 12.93 11.78
CA LEU A 146 -8.33 13.76 10.70
C LEU A 146 -6.80 13.66 10.76
N LYS A 147 -6.15 13.48 9.61
CA LYS A 147 -4.70 13.33 9.54
C LYS A 147 -3.95 14.54 10.09
N SER A 148 -4.46 15.74 9.85
CA SER A 148 -3.90 16.97 10.40
C SER A 148 -3.85 16.98 11.92
N ASN A 149 -4.90 16.46 12.58
CA ASN A 149 -4.98 16.41 14.03
C ASN A 149 -4.05 15.32 14.59
N ILE A 150 -4.04 14.13 13.96
CA ILE A 150 -3.14 13.04 14.36
C ILE A 150 -1.68 13.42 14.24
N LYS A 151 -1.28 14.14 13.20
CA LYS A 151 0.09 14.66 13.09
C LYS A 151 0.44 15.53 14.30
N LYS A 152 -0.38 16.52 14.61
CA LYS A 152 -0.16 17.41 15.76
C LYS A 152 -0.12 16.63 17.09
N GLU A 153 -1.07 15.72 17.30
CA GLU A 153 -1.12 14.88 18.51
C GLU A 153 0.14 14.01 18.64
N ALA A 154 0.57 13.38 17.55
CA ALA A 154 1.73 12.51 17.54
C ALA A 154 3.02 13.27 17.91
N PHE A 155 3.26 14.43 17.30
CA PHE A 155 4.46 15.21 17.56
C PHE A 155 4.42 15.87 18.95
N SER A 156 3.25 16.28 19.44
CA SER A 156 3.09 16.77 20.80
C SER A 156 3.32 15.69 21.86
N ALA A 157 2.80 14.49 21.62
CA ALA A 157 2.93 13.37 22.57
C ALA A 157 4.28 12.65 22.49
N MET A 158 4.94 12.71 21.35
CA MET A 158 6.19 12.00 21.05
C MET A 158 7.27 13.01 20.59
N THR A 159 7.67 13.92 21.45
CA THR A 159 8.64 14.99 21.18
C THR A 159 10.00 14.50 20.67
N TRP A 160 10.30 13.23 20.92
CA TRP A 160 11.49 12.54 20.44
C TRP A 160 11.39 12.05 18.98
N PHE A 161 10.23 12.23 18.33
CA PHE A 161 9.98 11.72 16.98
C PHE A 161 10.56 12.61 15.86
N GLY A 162 10.99 13.82 16.16
CA GLY A 162 11.50 14.82 15.23
C GLY A 162 10.54 15.97 14.99
N GLU A 163 10.79 16.77 13.96
CA GLU A 163 9.98 17.94 13.65
C GLU A 163 8.82 17.59 12.68
N LEU A 164 7.68 18.23 12.90
CA LEU A 164 6.47 17.99 12.10
C LEU A 164 6.68 18.30 10.61
N ASP A 165 7.44 19.34 10.31
CA ASP A 165 7.67 19.81 8.94
C ASP A 165 8.63 18.91 8.15
N GLU A 166 9.43 18.11 8.83
CA GLU A 166 10.32 17.12 8.22
C GLU A 166 9.58 15.85 7.78
N TYR A 167 8.38 15.62 8.29
CA TYR A 167 7.61 14.41 8.00
C TYR A 167 6.96 14.47 6.63
N LYS A 168 7.40 13.58 5.73
CA LYS A 168 6.80 13.39 4.39
C LYS A 168 5.94 12.14 4.35
N ASP A 169 4.72 12.29 3.83
CA ASP A 169 3.82 11.16 3.59
C ASP A 169 4.34 10.29 2.45
N SER A 170 4.32 8.97 2.62
CA SER A 170 4.50 8.05 1.49
C SER A 170 3.26 8.10 0.62
N GLN A 171 3.41 8.54 -0.64
CA GLN A 171 2.30 8.62 -1.62
C GLN A 171 2.40 7.55 -2.70
N GLU A 172 3.46 6.74 -2.69
CA GLU A 172 3.82 5.80 -3.74
C GLU A 172 3.68 4.34 -3.28
N ILE A 173 3.64 3.44 -4.26
CA ILE A 173 3.73 2.00 -4.01
C ILE A 173 5.05 1.70 -3.31
N CYS A 174 5.03 0.98 -2.19
CA CYS A 174 6.16 0.84 -1.26
C CYS A 174 7.46 0.30 -1.87
N PHE A 175 7.40 -0.47 -2.95
CA PHE A 175 8.55 -1.04 -3.65
C PHE A 175 8.92 -0.30 -4.94
N VAL A 176 8.12 0.67 -5.40
CA VAL A 176 8.42 1.56 -6.52
C VAL A 176 9.22 2.75 -6.00
N GLU A 177 10.36 3.08 -6.63
CA GLU A 177 11.26 4.16 -6.16
C GLU A 177 11.08 5.45 -6.94
N LYS A 178 11.14 5.38 -8.26
CA LYS A 178 11.04 6.54 -9.15
C LYS A 178 9.73 6.51 -9.92
N ASP A 179 9.51 5.45 -10.64
CA ASP A 179 8.33 5.18 -11.44
C ASP A 179 8.19 3.66 -11.66
N TYR A 180 7.00 3.24 -12.08
CA TYR A 180 6.73 1.83 -12.26
C TYR A 180 7.51 1.22 -13.44
N ILE A 181 7.78 1.98 -14.51
CA ILE A 181 8.54 1.49 -15.66
C ILE A 181 9.98 1.14 -15.27
N SER A 182 10.65 2.02 -14.52
CA SER A 182 12.01 1.76 -14.03
C SER A 182 12.05 0.56 -13.07
N THR A 183 10.94 0.25 -12.44
CA THR A 183 10.82 -0.91 -11.56
C THR A 183 10.66 -2.20 -12.37
N ILE A 184 9.69 -2.26 -13.30
CA ILE A 184 9.39 -3.49 -14.06
C ILE A 184 10.43 -3.79 -15.14
N SER A 185 11.14 -2.77 -15.67
CA SER A 185 12.19 -2.96 -16.68
C SER A 185 13.40 -3.74 -16.21
N LYS A 186 13.52 -4.01 -14.91
CA LYS A 186 14.55 -4.88 -14.34
C LYS A 186 14.31 -6.36 -14.64
N ASP A 187 13.03 -6.73 -14.84
CA ASP A 187 12.58 -8.13 -14.94
C ASP A 187 11.91 -8.44 -16.28
N ILE A 188 11.36 -7.43 -16.97
CA ILE A 188 10.64 -7.61 -18.23
C ILE A 188 11.04 -6.56 -19.26
N GLU A 189 10.99 -6.93 -20.55
CA GLU A 189 11.24 -6.02 -21.66
C GLU A 189 10.05 -5.06 -21.86
N VAL A 190 10.27 -3.77 -21.59
CA VAL A 190 9.21 -2.73 -21.63
C VAL A 190 9.21 -1.91 -22.90
N ASN A 191 10.31 -1.93 -23.69
CA ASN A 191 10.51 -1.06 -24.85
C ASN A 191 10.17 -1.74 -26.19
N LYS A 192 9.25 -2.69 -26.18
CA LYS A 192 8.77 -3.34 -27.39
C LYS A 192 7.90 -2.37 -28.18
N THR A 193 8.46 -1.76 -29.22
CA THR A 193 7.77 -0.80 -30.10
C THR A 193 6.59 -1.41 -30.83
N GLY A 194 5.61 -0.60 -31.18
CA GLY A 194 4.43 -1.03 -31.93
C GLY A 194 3.58 0.16 -32.38
N PHE A 195 2.47 -0.14 -33.06
CA PHE A 195 1.56 0.85 -33.62
C PHE A 195 0.40 1.15 -32.71
N ILE A 196 0.03 2.43 -32.64
CA ILE A 196 -1.23 2.89 -32.03
C ILE A 196 -2.27 2.87 -33.15
N LYS A 197 -3.40 2.21 -32.90
CA LYS A 197 -4.51 2.09 -33.84
C LYS A 197 -5.77 2.74 -33.29
N ASP A 198 -6.57 3.32 -34.18
CA ASP A 198 -7.93 3.77 -33.86
C ASP A 198 -8.90 2.58 -33.75
N LYS A 199 -10.17 2.87 -33.42
CA LYS A 199 -11.25 1.86 -33.31
C LYS A 199 -11.57 1.15 -34.65
N ASN A 200 -11.15 1.72 -35.78
CA ASN A 200 -11.35 1.16 -37.13
C ASN A 200 -10.12 0.34 -37.58
N GLY A 201 -9.05 0.31 -36.78
CA GLY A 201 -7.82 -0.41 -37.07
C GLY A 201 -6.78 0.42 -37.84
N ASN A 202 -7.03 1.69 -38.15
CA ASN A 202 -6.09 2.57 -38.84
C ASN A 202 -4.91 2.91 -37.90
N ILE A 203 -3.70 2.91 -38.44
CA ILE A 203 -2.51 3.34 -37.71
C ILE A 203 -2.56 4.85 -37.56
N ILE A 204 -2.55 5.35 -36.33
CA ILE A 204 -2.60 6.77 -35.97
C ILE A 204 -1.34 7.24 -35.22
N GLY A 205 -0.41 6.34 -34.96
CA GLY A 205 0.86 6.66 -34.32
C GLY A 205 1.68 5.43 -33.97
N GLU A 206 2.82 5.66 -33.30
CA GLU A 206 3.72 4.63 -32.82
C GLU A 206 3.96 4.78 -31.32
N HIS A 207 4.18 3.67 -30.63
CA HIS A 207 4.54 3.65 -29.21
C HIS A 207 5.88 2.95 -28.98
N LYS A 208 6.61 3.39 -27.96
CA LYS A 208 7.90 2.81 -27.54
C LYS A 208 7.77 1.51 -26.72
N GLY A 209 6.55 1.12 -26.41
CA GLY A 209 6.18 -0.05 -25.60
C GLY A 209 4.81 0.19 -24.96
N TYR A 210 3.88 -0.75 -25.10
CA TYR A 210 2.50 -0.59 -24.59
C TYR A 210 2.45 -0.43 -23.07
N MET A 211 3.40 -1.01 -22.34
CA MET A 211 3.47 -0.91 -20.87
C MET A 211 3.73 0.52 -20.37
N HIS A 212 4.21 1.43 -21.21
CA HIS A 212 4.36 2.85 -20.85
C HIS A 212 3.03 3.61 -20.76
N TYR A 213 1.92 2.95 -21.12
CA TYR A 213 0.62 3.59 -21.22
C TYR A 213 -0.38 2.88 -20.29
N THR A 214 -1.02 3.67 -19.42
CA THR A 214 -2.11 3.21 -18.57
C THR A 214 -3.43 3.68 -19.14
N ILE A 215 -4.51 2.96 -18.86
CA ILE A 215 -5.87 3.37 -19.27
C ILE A 215 -6.15 4.78 -18.74
N GLY A 216 -6.68 5.65 -19.60
CA GLY A 216 -6.97 7.06 -19.28
C GLY A 216 -5.78 8.02 -19.46
N LYS A 217 -4.63 7.54 -19.94
CA LYS A 217 -3.47 8.42 -20.24
C LYS A 217 -3.80 9.30 -21.45
N ARG A 218 -3.77 10.62 -21.25
CA ARG A 218 -4.10 11.62 -22.27
C ARG A 218 -2.89 12.38 -22.86
N LYS A 219 -1.75 12.35 -22.17
CA LYS A 219 -0.54 13.07 -22.55
C LYS A 219 0.59 12.09 -22.92
N GLY A 220 1.44 12.52 -23.86
CA GLY A 220 2.59 11.72 -24.28
C GLY A 220 2.22 10.55 -25.20
N LEU A 221 1.03 10.56 -25.79
CA LEU A 221 0.66 9.71 -26.92
C LEU A 221 1.16 10.39 -28.19
N ASN A 222 2.01 9.71 -28.94
CA ASN A 222 2.54 10.22 -30.21
C ASN A 222 1.56 9.95 -31.36
N ILE A 223 0.39 10.63 -31.30
CA ILE A 223 -0.71 10.48 -32.24
C ILE A 223 -0.69 11.64 -33.24
N GLN A 224 -0.76 11.35 -34.52
CA GLN A 224 -0.83 12.36 -35.58
C GLN A 224 -2.27 12.84 -35.78
N GLY A 225 -2.45 14.16 -35.80
CA GLY A 225 -3.75 14.81 -36.08
C GLY A 225 -4.36 15.54 -34.88
N SER A 226 -5.27 16.48 -35.17
CA SER A 226 -6.09 17.21 -34.19
C SER A 226 -7.26 16.33 -33.76
N HIS A 227 -7.33 16.00 -32.46
CA HIS A 227 -8.31 14.99 -32.05
C HIS A 227 -9.11 15.41 -30.83
N SER A 228 -10.39 15.19 -30.92
CA SER A 228 -11.27 15.10 -29.75
C SER A 228 -10.70 14.04 -28.79
N PRO A 229 -10.82 14.24 -27.48
CA PRO A 229 -10.37 13.24 -26.51
C PRO A 229 -11.03 11.89 -26.81
N SER A 230 -10.20 10.88 -27.09
CA SER A 230 -10.66 9.48 -27.20
C SER A 230 -10.38 8.81 -25.86
N TYR A 231 -11.37 8.12 -25.35
CA TYR A 231 -11.34 7.40 -24.07
C TYR A 231 -11.22 5.90 -24.30
#